data_2f2e2b461c109a7cb5a0a39b7aa0a9c7
#
_entry.id   2f2e2b461c109a7cb5a0a39b7aa0a9c7
#
_cell.length_a   1.000
_cell.length_b   1.000
_cell.length_c   1.000
_cell.angle_alpha   90.00
_cell.angle_beta   90.00
_cell.angle_gamma   90.00
#
_symmetry.space_group_name_H-M   'P 1'
#
loop_
_entity.id
_entity.type
_entity.pdbx_description
1 polymer ?
#
loop_
_entity_poly.entity_id
_entity_poly.type
_entity_poly.pdbx_seq_one_letter_code
_entity_poly.pdbx_strand_id
1 'polypeptide(L)'
;MMDTRDPHAAATAIAQPDYKLRRNSSIYYLLTYYLNLRYAERHGYEIIYYRMDEKECQHPLWGARHPSYCKLTAIAHTLALRRHRWVVWIDSDAFIRNVSLPLPALLRAYGAPAEDDEETAAYFGWDSPYTLGPNAGLAVLRSTEASTAMLQTWWNVYSGQYGVEHSYEQHTLQWQVMHLQAYRRKLHTLALRTMEPGTADAVVHLDHNAGTKTRLWTMAAAAARLLEGSSPEGI
;
A
#
# COMPACT_ATOMS: atom_id res chain seq x y z
N MET A 1 5.96 -0.16 -3.30
CA MET A 1 5.49 -1.56 -3.38
C MET A 1 6.61 -2.52 -3.04
N MET A 2 6.31 -3.68 -2.46
CA MET A 2 7.31 -4.74 -2.20
C MET A 2 6.67 -6.12 -2.34
N ASP A 3 7.38 -7.06 -2.97
CA ASP A 3 6.94 -8.45 -3.14
C ASP A 3 8.18 -9.34 -3.38
N THR A 4 8.06 -10.64 -3.13
CA THR A 4 9.10 -11.62 -3.49
C THR A 4 9.11 -11.94 -4.97
N ARG A 5 8.09 -11.56 -5.72
CA ARG A 5 7.89 -11.86 -7.15
C ARG A 5 8.38 -10.69 -8.00
N ASP A 6 8.99 -11.00 -9.13
CA ASP A 6 9.41 -10.00 -10.11
C ASP A 6 8.29 -9.75 -11.13
N PRO A 7 7.75 -8.52 -11.23
CA PRO A 7 6.66 -8.21 -12.15
C PRO A 7 7.06 -8.36 -13.62
N HIS A 8 8.32 -8.09 -13.97
CA HIS A 8 8.78 -8.24 -15.36
C HIS A 8 8.96 -9.70 -15.75
N ALA A 9 9.51 -10.53 -14.85
CA ALA A 9 9.60 -11.98 -15.08
C ALA A 9 8.20 -12.61 -15.16
N ALA A 10 7.25 -12.16 -14.35
CA ALA A 10 5.88 -12.64 -14.41
C ALA A 10 5.18 -12.22 -15.71
N ALA A 11 5.36 -11.00 -16.20
CA ALA A 11 4.81 -10.54 -17.47
C ALA A 11 5.35 -11.41 -18.65
N THR A 12 6.65 -11.69 -18.64
CA THR A 12 7.28 -12.55 -19.63
C THR A 12 6.72 -13.99 -19.60
N ALA A 13 6.50 -14.53 -18.40
CA ALA A 13 5.92 -15.88 -18.25
C ALA A 13 4.46 -15.92 -18.74
N ILE A 14 3.66 -14.90 -18.47
CA ILE A 14 2.24 -14.81 -18.91
C ILE A 14 2.15 -14.74 -20.43
N ALA A 15 3.11 -14.12 -21.08
CA ALA A 15 3.17 -14.01 -22.55
C ALA A 15 3.47 -15.35 -23.26
N GLN A 16 3.84 -16.42 -22.53
CA GLN A 16 4.08 -17.73 -23.12
C GLN A 16 2.76 -18.40 -23.55
N PRO A 17 2.71 -19.06 -24.73
CA PRO A 17 1.47 -19.64 -25.28
C PRO A 17 0.83 -20.74 -24.41
N ASP A 18 1.63 -21.42 -23.59
CA ASP A 18 1.23 -22.53 -22.73
C ASP A 18 0.92 -22.11 -21.29
N TYR A 19 0.96 -20.81 -20.99
CA TYR A 19 0.71 -20.30 -19.66
C TYR A 19 -0.73 -20.57 -19.18
N LYS A 20 -0.83 -21.40 -18.15
CA LYS A 20 -2.15 -21.75 -17.55
C LYS A 20 -2.58 -20.70 -16.52
N LEU A 21 -3.35 -19.74 -16.95
CA LEU A 21 -3.95 -18.67 -16.13
C LEU A 21 -4.68 -19.16 -14.85
N ARG A 22 -5.16 -20.41 -14.85
CA ARG A 22 -6.12 -20.90 -13.83
C ARG A 22 -5.52 -21.18 -12.46
N ARG A 23 -4.20 -21.16 -12.25
CA ARG A 23 -3.56 -21.56 -10.97
C ARG A 23 -2.54 -20.59 -10.42
N ASN A 24 -2.31 -19.45 -11.05
CA ASN A 24 -1.23 -18.59 -10.63
C ASN A 24 -1.75 -17.37 -9.88
N SER A 25 -1.62 -17.41 -8.54
CA SER A 25 -1.86 -16.26 -7.66
C SER A 25 -0.95 -15.05 -7.97
N SER A 26 -0.01 -15.25 -8.88
CA SER A 26 0.96 -14.23 -9.29
C SER A 26 0.39 -13.15 -10.20
N ILE A 27 -0.78 -13.35 -10.82
CA ILE A 27 -1.31 -12.41 -11.83
C ILE A 27 -1.84 -11.14 -11.16
N TYR A 28 -2.47 -11.25 -9.98
CA TYR A 28 -3.07 -10.08 -9.37
C TYR A 28 -2.03 -9.01 -8.99
N TYR A 29 -0.88 -9.39 -8.42
CA TYR A 29 0.15 -8.42 -8.07
C TYR A 29 0.78 -7.75 -9.29
N LEU A 30 0.85 -8.46 -10.41
CA LEU A 30 1.29 -7.89 -11.67
C LEU A 30 0.31 -6.82 -12.15
N LEU A 31 -0.98 -7.12 -12.11
CA LEU A 31 -2.02 -6.16 -12.49
C LEU A 31 -2.01 -4.94 -11.55
N THR A 32 -1.89 -5.13 -10.24
CA THR A 32 -1.78 -4.00 -9.29
C THR A 32 -0.55 -3.15 -9.57
N TYR A 33 0.59 -3.79 -9.87
CA TYR A 33 1.80 -3.07 -10.23
C TYR A 33 1.58 -2.18 -11.46
N TYR A 34 1.01 -2.71 -12.54
CA TYR A 34 0.77 -1.93 -13.75
C TYR A 34 -0.29 -0.85 -13.57
N LEU A 35 -1.35 -1.10 -12.78
CA LEU A 35 -2.33 -0.08 -12.46
C LEU A 35 -1.70 1.10 -11.71
N ASN A 36 -0.87 0.79 -10.71
CA ASN A 36 -0.16 1.81 -9.94
C ASN A 36 0.93 2.51 -10.77
N LEU A 37 1.60 1.79 -11.67
CA LEU A 37 2.57 2.37 -12.61
C LEU A 37 1.89 3.40 -13.51
N ARG A 38 0.73 3.08 -14.08
CA ARG A 38 -0.05 4.00 -14.91
C ARG A 38 -0.50 5.24 -14.13
N TYR A 39 -0.90 5.07 -12.88
CA TYR A 39 -1.20 6.20 -12.02
C TYR A 39 0.04 7.09 -11.79
N ALA A 40 1.18 6.48 -11.51
CA ALA A 40 2.43 7.19 -11.31
C ALA A 40 2.87 7.97 -12.58
N GLU A 41 2.85 7.32 -13.74
CA GLU A 41 3.15 7.94 -15.05
C GLU A 41 2.25 9.14 -15.33
N ARG A 42 0.93 8.99 -15.10
CA ARG A 42 -0.06 10.03 -15.36
C ARG A 42 0.17 11.30 -14.54
N HIS A 43 0.66 11.15 -13.32
CA HIS A 43 0.83 12.26 -12.38
C HIS A 43 2.29 12.66 -12.16
N GLY A 44 3.22 12.08 -12.90
CA GLY A 44 4.66 12.39 -12.79
C GLY A 44 5.27 11.91 -11.47
N TYR A 45 4.78 10.80 -10.92
CA TYR A 45 5.33 10.20 -9.70
C TYR A 45 6.38 9.13 -10.02
N GLU A 46 7.39 9.02 -9.17
CA GLU A 46 8.33 7.90 -9.19
C GLU A 46 7.69 6.68 -8.52
N ILE A 47 7.81 5.51 -9.13
CA ILE A 47 7.43 4.24 -8.50
C ILE A 47 8.69 3.42 -8.22
N ILE A 48 8.84 2.98 -6.98
CA ILE A 48 9.92 2.11 -6.54
C ILE A 48 9.33 0.77 -6.16
N TYR A 49 9.84 -0.28 -6.78
CA TYR A 49 9.46 -1.65 -6.48
C TYR A 49 10.60 -2.34 -5.73
N TYR A 50 10.31 -2.80 -4.50
CA TYR A 50 11.25 -3.56 -3.70
C TYR A 50 11.00 -5.06 -3.88
N ARG A 51 12.01 -5.78 -4.33
CA ARG A 51 11.97 -7.23 -4.32
C ARG A 51 12.54 -7.75 -3.01
N MET A 52 11.78 -8.63 -2.35
CA MET A 52 12.27 -9.38 -1.19
C MET A 52 12.90 -10.69 -1.67
N ASP A 53 14.09 -10.99 -1.19
CA ASP A 53 14.74 -12.27 -1.47
C ASP A 53 14.44 -13.30 -0.37
N GLU A 54 14.00 -12.85 0.80
CA GLU A 54 13.68 -13.69 1.97
C GLU A 54 12.19 -13.67 2.30
N LYS A 55 11.72 -14.75 2.91
CA LYS A 55 10.32 -14.90 3.32
C LYS A 55 10.01 -14.24 4.67
N GLU A 56 11.01 -13.71 5.35
CA GLU A 56 10.90 -13.16 6.69
C GLU A 56 11.76 -11.91 6.82
N CYS A 57 11.33 -10.98 7.68
CA CYS A 57 12.16 -9.85 8.07
C CYS A 57 12.90 -10.15 9.35
N GLN A 58 14.21 -9.96 9.37
CA GLN A 58 15.02 -10.16 10.55
C GLN A 58 15.09 -8.88 11.38
N HIS A 59 14.55 -8.94 12.59
CA HIS A 59 14.68 -7.86 13.57
C HIS A 59 15.88 -8.15 14.49
N PRO A 60 16.76 -7.16 14.74
CA PRO A 60 17.99 -7.41 15.49
C PRO A 60 17.76 -7.90 16.94
N LEU A 61 16.63 -7.53 17.54
CA LEU A 61 16.29 -7.93 18.91
C LEU A 61 15.26 -9.07 18.99
N TRP A 62 14.33 -9.13 18.03
CA TRP A 62 13.18 -10.04 18.09
C TRP A 62 13.29 -11.23 17.12
N GLY A 63 14.35 -11.28 16.31
CA GLY A 63 14.53 -12.34 15.31
C GLY A 63 13.59 -12.22 14.13
N ALA A 64 13.20 -13.35 13.57
CA ALA A 64 12.33 -13.42 12.40
C ALA A 64 10.94 -12.82 12.67
N ARG A 65 10.50 -11.96 11.77
CA ARG A 65 9.15 -11.35 11.75
C ARG A 65 8.42 -11.72 10.48
N HIS A 66 7.10 -11.65 10.52
CA HIS A 66 6.28 -11.87 9.34
C HIS A 66 6.71 -10.95 8.18
N PRO A 67 6.70 -11.42 6.91
CA PRO A 67 7.15 -10.65 5.74
C PRO A 67 6.51 -9.27 5.60
N SER A 68 5.29 -9.09 6.10
CA SER A 68 4.61 -7.80 6.05
C SER A 68 5.35 -6.68 6.80
N TYR A 69 6.16 -7.02 7.82
CA TYR A 69 7.02 -6.04 8.49
C TYR A 69 8.14 -5.49 7.61
N CYS A 70 8.52 -6.19 6.53
CA CYS A 70 9.56 -5.73 5.62
C CYS A 70 9.19 -4.42 4.92
N LYS A 71 7.90 -4.11 4.81
CA LYS A 71 7.45 -2.81 4.29
C LYS A 71 8.03 -1.64 5.08
N LEU A 72 8.21 -1.79 6.39
CA LEU A 72 8.73 -0.71 7.23
C LEU A 72 10.17 -0.36 6.88
N THR A 73 10.99 -1.36 6.56
CA THR A 73 12.37 -1.14 6.12
C THR A 73 12.43 -0.53 4.73
N ALA A 74 11.55 -0.95 3.81
CA ALA A 74 11.45 -0.39 2.47
C ALA A 74 11.00 1.09 2.50
N ILE A 75 10.00 1.42 3.32
CA ILE A 75 9.55 2.80 3.52
C ILE A 75 10.68 3.64 4.13
N ALA A 76 11.33 3.15 5.18
CA ALA A 76 12.43 3.84 5.83
C ALA A 76 13.59 4.12 4.87
N HIS A 77 13.95 3.14 4.03
CA HIS A 77 14.94 3.34 2.97
C HIS A 77 14.50 4.44 1.99
N THR A 78 13.24 4.41 1.53
CA THR A 78 12.74 5.44 0.59
C THR A 78 12.75 6.83 1.21
N LEU A 79 12.34 6.98 2.47
CA LEU A 79 12.40 8.25 3.20
C LEU A 79 13.86 8.75 3.35
N ALA A 80 14.80 7.83 3.60
CA ALA A 80 16.23 8.17 3.73
C ALA A 80 16.84 8.71 2.44
N LEU A 81 16.30 8.39 1.28
CA LEU A 81 16.74 8.97 0.00
C LEU A 81 16.46 10.48 -0.10
N ARG A 82 15.53 11.01 0.67
CA ARG A 82 15.14 12.43 0.71
C ARG A 82 14.84 13.06 -0.65
N ARG A 83 14.37 12.25 -1.62
CA ARG A 83 14.08 12.72 -2.99
C ARG A 83 12.71 13.40 -3.10
N HIS A 84 11.77 12.99 -2.27
CA HIS A 84 10.37 13.41 -2.36
C HIS A 84 9.86 13.90 -1.02
N ARG A 85 8.94 14.86 -1.06
CA ARG A 85 8.26 15.38 0.14
C ARG A 85 7.33 14.33 0.78
N TRP A 86 6.73 13.48 -0.05
CA TRP A 86 5.82 12.43 0.36
C TRP A 86 6.25 11.09 -0.22
N VAL A 87 6.15 10.06 0.58
CA VAL A 87 6.33 8.67 0.20
C VAL A 87 5.01 7.93 0.39
N VAL A 88 4.54 7.28 -0.66
CA VAL A 88 3.33 6.48 -0.63
C VAL A 88 3.72 5.02 -0.61
N TRP A 89 3.31 4.32 0.43
CA TRP A 89 3.33 2.87 0.45
C TRP A 89 2.02 2.33 -0.08
N ILE A 90 2.10 1.35 -0.96
CA ILE A 90 0.95 0.58 -1.46
C ILE A 90 1.36 -0.89 -1.44
N ASP A 91 0.57 -1.75 -0.79
CA ASP A 91 0.79 -3.20 -0.78
C ASP A 91 0.65 -3.79 -2.19
N SER A 92 1.26 -4.96 -2.42
CA SER A 92 1.27 -5.59 -3.75
C SER A 92 -0.11 -6.07 -4.22
N ASP A 93 -1.10 -6.09 -3.34
CA ASP A 93 -2.50 -6.40 -3.61
C ASP A 93 -3.43 -5.17 -3.47
N ALA A 94 -2.85 -3.97 -3.47
CA ALA A 94 -3.59 -2.72 -3.44
C ALA A 94 -3.30 -1.85 -4.68
N PHE A 95 -4.29 -1.08 -5.13
CA PHE A 95 -4.13 -0.17 -6.26
C PHE A 95 -5.02 1.07 -6.15
N ILE A 96 -4.60 2.16 -6.80
CA ILE A 96 -5.37 3.39 -6.91
C ILE A 96 -6.36 3.24 -8.05
N ARG A 97 -7.66 3.24 -7.73
CA ARG A 97 -8.76 3.07 -8.69
C ARG A 97 -9.12 4.37 -9.38
N ASN A 98 -9.13 5.47 -8.64
CA ASN A 98 -9.42 6.79 -9.21
C ASN A 98 -8.14 7.42 -9.76
N VAL A 99 -7.80 7.06 -10.97
CA VAL A 99 -6.59 7.52 -11.64
C VAL A 99 -6.63 8.97 -12.11
N SER A 100 -7.78 9.63 -12.08
CA SER A 100 -7.91 11.04 -12.48
C SER A 100 -7.50 12.02 -11.39
N LEU A 101 -7.54 11.61 -10.11
CA LEU A 101 -7.18 12.47 -9.00
C LEU A 101 -5.68 12.34 -8.66
N PRO A 102 -4.91 13.42 -8.70
CA PRO A 102 -3.55 13.41 -8.16
C PRO A 102 -3.58 13.21 -6.65
N LEU A 103 -2.50 12.65 -6.09
CA LEU A 103 -2.44 12.27 -4.68
C LEU A 103 -2.88 13.37 -3.69
N PRO A 104 -2.44 14.63 -3.82
CA PRO A 104 -2.89 15.68 -2.88
C PRO A 104 -4.40 15.93 -2.93
N ALA A 105 -5.01 15.84 -4.11
CA ALA A 105 -6.45 15.99 -4.26
C ALA A 105 -7.20 14.79 -3.67
N LEU A 106 -6.66 13.58 -3.87
CA LEU A 106 -7.18 12.36 -3.28
C LEU A 106 -7.17 12.44 -1.75
N LEU A 107 -6.03 12.81 -1.16
CA LEU A 107 -5.93 12.93 0.30
C LEU A 107 -6.95 13.93 0.86
N ARG A 108 -7.08 15.12 0.24
CA ARG A 108 -8.07 16.13 0.64
C ARG A 108 -9.50 15.65 0.53
N ALA A 109 -9.83 14.92 -0.52
CA ALA A 109 -11.18 14.37 -0.71
C ALA A 109 -11.60 13.41 0.42
N TYR A 110 -10.62 12.82 1.13
CA TYR A 110 -10.86 11.90 2.23
C TYR A 110 -10.46 12.43 3.61
N GLY A 111 -10.35 13.73 3.76
CA GLY A 111 -10.25 14.39 5.06
C GLY A 111 -8.85 14.81 5.48
N ALA A 112 -7.85 14.73 4.59
CA ALA A 112 -6.60 15.40 4.89
C ALA A 112 -6.78 16.92 4.89
N PRO A 113 -6.13 17.67 5.79
CA PRO A 113 -6.17 19.12 5.81
C PRO A 113 -5.77 19.73 4.46
N ALA A 114 -6.36 20.88 4.11
CA ALA A 114 -6.01 21.61 2.88
C ALA A 114 -4.57 22.15 2.92
N GLU A 115 -4.14 22.56 4.10
CA GLU A 115 -2.77 23.01 4.35
C GLU A 115 -1.94 21.88 4.92
N ASP A 116 -0.67 21.85 4.52
CA ASP A 116 0.29 20.89 5.04
C ASP A 116 0.56 21.16 6.53
N ASP A 117 -0.04 20.37 7.37
CA ASP A 117 0.33 20.32 8.77
C ASP A 117 1.73 19.69 8.90
N GLU A 118 2.71 20.50 9.29
CA GLU A 118 4.08 20.06 9.48
C GLU A 118 4.26 19.01 10.57
N GLU A 119 3.30 18.92 11.49
CA GLU A 119 3.30 17.91 12.53
C GLU A 119 2.85 16.53 12.02
N THR A 120 2.12 16.47 10.90
CA THR A 120 1.66 15.20 10.34
C THR A 120 2.83 14.33 9.86
N ALA A 121 2.93 13.13 10.43
CA ALA A 121 3.89 12.11 10.02
C ALA A 121 3.32 11.20 8.95
N ALA A 122 2.07 10.75 9.08
CA ALA A 122 1.47 9.84 8.11
C ALA A 122 -0.06 9.91 8.06
N TYR A 123 -0.60 9.60 6.88
CA TYR A 123 -1.99 9.26 6.63
C TYR A 123 -2.11 7.79 6.26
N PHE A 124 -3.18 7.14 6.72
CA PHE A 124 -3.52 5.75 6.41
C PHE A 124 -4.94 5.67 5.85
N GLY A 125 -5.21 4.68 5.02
CA GLY A 125 -6.58 4.32 4.68
C GLY A 125 -7.31 3.72 5.88
N TRP A 126 -8.63 3.61 5.80
CA TRP A 126 -9.46 3.00 6.83
C TRP A 126 -9.71 1.52 6.53
N ASP A 127 -9.52 0.66 7.53
CA ASP A 127 -9.70 -0.80 7.46
C ASP A 127 -11.17 -1.24 7.61
N SER A 128 -12.10 -0.44 7.12
CA SER A 128 -13.53 -0.81 7.10
C SER A 128 -13.78 -1.97 6.13
N PRO A 129 -14.65 -2.92 6.48
CA PRO A 129 -15.53 -2.95 7.65
C PRO A 129 -14.94 -3.68 8.88
N TYR A 130 -13.70 -4.14 8.79
CA TYR A 130 -13.14 -5.07 9.78
C TYR A 130 -12.76 -4.39 11.10
N THR A 131 -12.19 -3.19 11.02
CA THR A 131 -11.81 -2.41 12.20
C THR A 131 -12.11 -0.92 12.00
N LEU A 132 -12.08 -0.14 13.10
CA LEU A 132 -12.12 1.32 13.04
C LEU A 132 -10.72 1.94 12.92
N GLY A 133 -9.70 1.11 12.72
CA GLY A 133 -8.30 1.51 12.68
C GLY A 133 -7.76 1.76 11.27
N PRO A 134 -6.48 2.12 11.18
CA PRO A 134 -5.80 2.31 9.91
C PRO A 134 -5.57 0.98 9.18
N ASN A 135 -5.65 1.03 7.85
CA ASN A 135 -5.21 -0.03 6.97
C ASN A 135 -3.76 0.23 6.54
N ALA A 136 -2.85 -0.71 6.84
CA ALA A 136 -1.42 -0.58 6.52
C ALA A 136 -1.07 -0.88 5.06
N GLY A 137 -2.03 -1.32 4.25
CA GLY A 137 -1.87 -1.53 2.81
C GLY A 137 -1.80 -0.24 2.01
N LEU A 138 -2.25 0.87 2.60
CA LEU A 138 -2.04 2.23 2.10
C LEU A 138 -1.50 3.10 3.23
N ALA A 139 -0.28 3.61 3.07
CA ALA A 139 0.27 4.61 3.97
C ALA A 139 0.93 5.73 3.17
N VAL A 140 0.63 6.98 3.53
CA VAL A 140 1.20 8.18 2.91
C VAL A 140 2.01 8.90 3.98
N LEU A 141 3.33 8.84 3.85
CA LEU A 141 4.26 9.36 4.85
C LEU A 141 4.93 10.63 4.36
N ARG A 142 5.00 11.62 5.21
CA ARG A 142 5.80 12.81 4.94
C ARG A 142 7.29 12.51 5.16
N SER A 143 8.16 13.05 4.33
CA SER A 143 9.62 12.86 4.47
C SER A 143 10.18 13.75 5.58
N THR A 144 9.88 13.41 6.83
CA THR A 144 10.26 14.12 8.06
C THR A 144 10.91 13.21 9.08
N GLU A 145 11.57 13.81 10.06
CA GLU A 145 12.11 13.06 11.20
C GLU A 145 10.99 12.40 12.03
N ALA A 146 9.82 13.04 12.12
CA ALA A 146 8.66 12.48 12.81
C ALA A 146 8.20 11.15 12.17
N SER A 147 8.18 11.08 10.84
CA SER A 147 7.83 9.85 10.11
C SER A 147 8.88 8.77 10.29
N THR A 148 10.15 9.14 10.27
CA THR A 148 11.26 8.21 10.53
C THR A 148 11.20 7.65 11.95
N ALA A 149 10.98 8.51 12.94
CA ALA A 149 10.83 8.10 14.34
C ALA A 149 9.61 7.20 14.55
N MET A 150 8.50 7.49 13.87
CA MET A 150 7.30 6.66 13.89
C MET A 150 7.58 5.26 13.31
N LEU A 151 8.24 5.15 12.16
CA LEU A 151 8.61 3.87 11.57
C LEU A 151 9.56 3.08 12.46
N GLN A 152 10.54 3.74 13.08
CA GLN A 152 11.44 3.11 14.06
C GLN A 152 10.66 2.58 15.26
N THR A 153 9.72 3.35 15.77
CA THR A 153 8.85 2.92 16.86
C THR A 153 8.03 1.71 16.43
N TRP A 154 7.37 1.77 15.28
CA TRP A 154 6.57 0.68 14.75
C TRP A 154 7.38 -0.59 14.51
N TRP A 155 8.62 -0.44 14.01
CA TRP A 155 9.56 -1.54 13.83
C TRP A 155 9.99 -2.15 15.18
N ASN A 156 10.29 -1.32 16.20
CA ASN A 156 10.86 -1.75 17.47
C ASN A 156 9.84 -2.17 18.52
N VAL A 157 8.55 -1.84 18.35
CA VAL A 157 7.53 -2.28 19.28
C VAL A 157 7.45 -3.81 19.27
N TYR A 158 7.58 -4.39 20.47
CA TYR A 158 7.39 -5.83 20.64
C TYR A 158 5.90 -6.16 20.51
N SER A 159 5.56 -6.92 19.51
CA SER A 159 4.17 -7.29 19.21
C SER A 159 3.69 -8.52 19.98
N GLY A 160 4.58 -9.22 20.70
CA GLY A 160 4.23 -10.46 21.43
C GLY A 160 3.53 -11.47 20.51
N GLN A 161 2.45 -12.07 21.01
CA GLN A 161 1.59 -12.95 20.21
C GLN A 161 0.94 -12.23 19.03
N TYR A 162 0.68 -10.93 19.10
CA TYR A 162 0.08 -10.14 18.02
C TYR A 162 0.94 -10.03 16.77
N GLY A 163 2.24 -10.23 16.88
CA GLY A 163 3.15 -10.26 15.73
C GLY A 163 3.03 -11.51 14.88
N VAL A 164 2.31 -12.54 15.34
CA VAL A 164 2.06 -13.80 14.64
C VAL A 164 0.58 -13.98 14.28
N GLU A 165 -0.32 -13.13 14.81
CA GLU A 165 -1.74 -13.12 14.47
C GLU A 165 -1.99 -12.35 13.18
N HIS A 166 -3.07 -12.71 12.49
CA HIS A 166 -3.49 -12.05 11.26
C HIS A 166 -3.60 -10.54 11.43
N SER A 167 -3.19 -9.83 10.40
CA SER A 167 -2.83 -8.43 10.23
C SER A 167 -1.50 -7.98 10.83
N TYR A 168 -0.76 -8.84 11.51
CA TYR A 168 0.68 -8.71 11.84
C TYR A 168 1.15 -7.27 12.15
N GLU A 169 1.83 -6.60 11.23
CA GLU A 169 2.32 -5.23 11.39
C GLU A 169 1.19 -4.21 11.50
N GLN A 170 0.07 -4.44 10.80
CA GLN A 170 -1.10 -3.58 10.90
C GLN A 170 -1.73 -3.63 12.29
N HIS A 171 -1.80 -4.82 12.90
CA HIS A 171 -2.26 -4.98 14.27
C HIS A 171 -1.39 -4.17 15.24
N THR A 172 -0.07 -4.24 15.06
CA THR A 172 0.87 -3.44 15.87
C THR A 172 0.65 -1.94 15.67
N LEU A 173 0.40 -1.50 14.43
CA LEU A 173 0.05 -0.11 14.14
C LEU A 173 -1.22 0.29 14.88
N GLN A 174 -2.30 -0.45 14.71
CA GLN A 174 -3.63 -0.14 15.24
C GLN A 174 -3.66 -0.10 16.76
N TRP A 175 -3.07 -1.08 17.41
CA TRP A 175 -3.24 -1.29 18.86
C TRP A 175 -2.09 -0.76 19.72
N GLN A 176 -0.96 -0.44 19.12
CA GLN A 176 0.19 0.03 19.88
C GLN A 176 0.65 1.41 19.40
N VAL A 177 1.06 1.55 18.15
CA VAL A 177 1.68 2.78 17.66
C VAL A 177 0.71 3.97 17.68
N MET A 178 -0.52 3.77 17.19
CA MET A 178 -1.55 4.83 17.14
C MET A 178 -1.95 5.34 18.53
N HIS A 179 -1.79 4.54 19.57
CA HIS A 179 -2.16 4.90 20.94
C HIS A 179 -1.04 5.61 21.70
N LEU A 180 0.18 5.64 21.18
CA LEU A 180 1.26 6.38 21.81
C LEU A 180 0.97 7.89 21.77
N GLN A 181 1.11 8.54 22.92
CA GLN A 181 0.85 9.99 23.06
C GLN A 181 1.66 10.82 22.05
N ALA A 182 2.88 10.38 21.75
CA ALA A 182 3.79 11.04 20.80
C ALA A 182 3.23 11.12 19.36
N TYR A 183 2.26 10.25 19.01
CA TYR A 183 1.76 10.11 17.64
C TYR A 183 0.27 10.44 17.48
N ARG A 184 -0.47 10.68 18.56
CA ARG A 184 -1.92 10.94 18.51
C ARG A 184 -2.35 12.07 17.57
N ARG A 185 -1.51 13.08 17.38
CA ARG A 185 -1.76 14.22 16.48
C ARG A 185 -1.04 14.13 15.16
N LYS A 186 -0.15 13.13 15.00
CA LYS A 186 0.75 13.00 13.85
C LYS A 186 0.33 11.91 12.89
N LEU A 187 -0.55 11.00 13.34
CA LEU A 187 -1.03 9.88 12.53
C LEU A 187 -2.53 10.02 12.35
N HIS A 188 -2.98 9.98 11.10
CA HIS A 188 -4.37 10.18 10.74
C HIS A 188 -4.90 9.00 9.93
N THR A 189 -6.08 8.53 10.29
CA THR A 189 -6.84 7.59 9.46
C THR A 189 -7.82 8.41 8.62
N LEU A 190 -7.67 8.34 7.31
CA LEU A 190 -8.55 9.00 6.35
C LEU A 190 -9.89 8.25 6.27
N ALA A 191 -10.96 8.94 5.92
CA ALA A 191 -12.27 8.34 5.64
C ALA A 191 -12.27 7.51 4.33
N LEU A 192 -11.11 7.07 3.88
CA LEU A 192 -10.86 6.31 2.67
C LEU A 192 -10.96 4.82 2.96
N ARG A 193 -12.13 4.22 2.70
CA ARG A 193 -12.36 2.77 2.83
C ARG A 193 -11.61 2.02 1.74
N THR A 194 -10.76 1.10 2.14
CA THR A 194 -9.88 0.39 1.21
C THR A 194 -10.29 -1.06 0.95
N MET A 195 -10.95 -1.71 1.90
CA MET A 195 -11.19 -3.17 1.89
C MET A 195 -12.50 -3.62 1.21
N GLU A 196 -13.34 -2.70 0.74
CA GLU A 196 -14.63 -3.04 0.13
C GLU A 196 -14.59 -2.89 -1.40
N PRO A 197 -14.33 -3.95 -2.20
CA PRO A 197 -14.14 -3.83 -3.64
C PRO A 197 -15.33 -3.22 -4.39
N GLY A 198 -16.55 -3.44 -3.91
CA GLY A 198 -17.77 -2.90 -4.52
C GLY A 198 -18.05 -1.45 -4.19
N THR A 199 -17.66 -1.01 -3.02
CA THR A 199 -17.91 0.31 -2.46
C THR A 199 -16.62 1.07 -2.16
N ALA A 200 -15.47 0.44 -2.44
CA ALA A 200 -14.18 1.07 -2.24
C ALA A 200 -14.10 2.39 -3.02
N ASP A 201 -13.56 3.37 -2.35
CA ASP A 201 -13.48 4.72 -2.86
C ASP A 201 -12.39 4.84 -3.97
N ALA A 202 -11.35 5.59 -3.73
CA ALA A 202 -10.31 5.84 -4.71
C ALA A 202 -9.17 4.80 -4.69
N VAL A 203 -9.03 4.05 -3.60
CA VAL A 203 -8.01 3.01 -3.44
C VAL A 203 -8.68 1.70 -3.07
N VAL A 204 -8.26 0.62 -3.69
CA VAL A 204 -8.74 -0.73 -3.42
C VAL A 204 -7.58 -1.56 -2.87
N HIS A 205 -7.76 -2.11 -1.68
CA HIS A 205 -6.93 -3.15 -1.12
C HIS A 205 -7.72 -4.47 -1.19
N LEU A 206 -7.17 -5.46 -1.85
CA LEU A 206 -7.90 -6.70 -2.13
C LEU A 206 -7.99 -7.56 -0.88
N ASP A 207 -9.22 -7.82 -0.44
CA ASP A 207 -9.46 -8.67 0.73
C ASP A 207 -8.78 -10.03 0.59
N HIS A 208 -8.04 -10.42 1.61
CA HIS A 208 -7.35 -11.70 1.68
C HIS A 208 -8.32 -12.89 1.62
N ASN A 209 -9.54 -12.72 2.14
CA ASN A 209 -10.61 -13.71 2.11
C ASN A 209 -11.34 -13.74 0.78
N ALA A 210 -11.24 -12.71 -0.06
CA ALA A 210 -11.78 -12.76 -1.40
C ALA A 210 -10.98 -13.76 -2.24
N GLY A 211 -11.62 -14.79 -2.76
CA GLY A 211 -10.95 -15.77 -3.61
C GLY A 211 -10.27 -15.12 -4.82
N THR A 212 -9.23 -15.77 -5.34
CA THR A 212 -8.42 -15.29 -6.49
C THR A 212 -9.28 -14.83 -7.68
N LYS A 213 -10.41 -15.48 -7.91
CA LYS A 213 -11.35 -15.13 -8.99
C LYS A 213 -11.96 -13.76 -8.77
N THR A 214 -12.42 -13.45 -7.56
CA THR A 214 -13.00 -12.14 -7.21
C THR A 214 -11.96 -11.04 -7.32
N ARG A 215 -10.73 -11.29 -6.86
CA ARG A 215 -9.62 -10.35 -6.98
C ARG A 215 -9.31 -10.03 -8.44
N LEU A 216 -9.20 -11.03 -9.31
CA LEU A 216 -8.96 -10.88 -10.74
C LEU A 216 -10.09 -10.09 -11.42
N TRP A 217 -11.36 -10.36 -11.09
CA TRP A 217 -12.50 -9.62 -11.62
C TRP A 217 -12.47 -8.14 -11.25
N THR A 218 -12.19 -7.84 -10.00
CA THR A 218 -12.08 -6.45 -9.50
C THR A 218 -11.00 -5.69 -10.27
N MET A 219 -9.87 -6.34 -10.50
CA MET A 219 -8.74 -5.73 -11.24
C MET A 219 -9.03 -5.59 -12.73
N ALA A 220 -9.63 -6.61 -13.36
CA ALA A 220 -9.98 -6.55 -14.77
C ALA A 220 -10.98 -5.42 -15.04
N ALA A 221 -11.97 -5.24 -14.16
CA ALA A 221 -12.91 -4.13 -14.24
C ALA A 221 -12.22 -2.76 -14.05
N ALA A 222 -11.23 -2.66 -13.19
CA ALA A 222 -10.44 -1.44 -13.00
C ALA A 222 -9.56 -1.15 -14.24
N ALA A 223 -8.91 -2.16 -14.79
CA ALA A 223 -8.09 -2.03 -16.00
C ALA A 223 -8.92 -1.63 -17.22
N ALA A 224 -10.12 -2.21 -17.40
CA ALA A 224 -11.04 -1.87 -18.48
C ALA A 224 -11.42 -0.38 -18.42
N ARG A 225 -11.79 0.13 -17.25
CA ARG A 225 -12.12 1.55 -17.07
C ARG A 225 -10.95 2.49 -17.39
N LEU A 226 -9.72 2.06 -17.10
CA LEU A 226 -8.52 2.81 -17.45
C LEU A 226 -8.32 2.90 -18.95
N LEU A 227 -8.59 1.82 -19.67
CA LEU A 227 -8.51 1.76 -21.12
C LEU A 227 -9.63 2.57 -21.80
N GLU A 228 -10.86 2.51 -21.27
CA GLU A 228 -12.00 3.28 -21.74
C GLU A 228 -11.81 4.80 -21.55
N GLY A 229 -11.24 5.21 -20.42
CA GLY A 229 -10.91 6.62 -20.15
C GLY A 229 -9.68 7.14 -20.90
N SER A 230 -8.97 6.27 -21.61
CA SER A 230 -7.80 6.59 -22.45
C SER A 230 -8.19 6.77 -23.92
N SER A 231 -9.47 6.95 -24.24
CA SER A 231 -9.89 7.32 -25.59
C SER A 231 -9.15 8.59 -26.02
N PRO A 232 -8.41 8.58 -27.14
CA PRO A 232 -7.67 9.75 -27.60
C PRO A 232 -8.63 10.77 -28.18
N GLU A 233 -9.25 11.58 -27.35
CA GLU A 233 -9.77 12.85 -27.81
C GLU A 233 -8.62 13.86 -27.74
N GLY A 234 -7.96 14.06 -28.85
CA GLY A 234 -7.04 15.15 -29.10
C GLY A 234 -5.62 14.73 -29.49
N ILE A 235 -5.45 14.23 -30.71
CA ILE A 235 -4.30 14.54 -31.55
C ILE A 235 -4.78 15.37 -32.71
#